data_47b51719a7f7030d1f75ada493721551
#
_entry.id   47b51719a7f7030d1f75ada493721551
#
_cell.length_a   1.000
_cell.length_b   1.000
_cell.length_c   1.000
_cell.angle_alpha   90.00
_cell.angle_beta   90.00
_cell.angle_gamma   90.00
#
_symmetry.space_group_name_H-M   'P 1'
#
loop_
_entity.id
_entity.type
_entity.pdbx_description
1 polymer ?
#
loop_
_entity_poly.entity_id
_entity_poly.type
_entity_poly.pdbx_seq_one_letter_code
_entity_poly.pdbx_strand_id
1 'polypeptide(L)'
;MWYLVVSLLGLRTGIISKLPANDIGTYIKNRVRFCGVSDDYLVYDSEKDARLGVYYYENGAYPRKPGIVYDRMYTSMTKIDVEDFDESLFSSARCFHTTGITLALSEKTRETAIEMIKRFKQAGAMISFDVNFRGNLWTGEEARACIERILPYVDVFFCSEETARLTF
;
A
#
# COMPACT_ATOMS: atom_id res chain seq x y z
N MET A 1 -1.00 7.40 2.39
CA MET A 1 -0.93 8.82 2.78
C MET A 1 -0.24 9.71 1.74
N TRP A 2 0.71 9.21 0.95
CA TRP A 2 1.38 9.94 -0.15
C TRP A 2 0.40 10.51 -1.19
N TYR A 3 -0.60 9.73 -1.62
CA TYR A 3 -1.60 10.15 -2.59
C TYR A 3 -2.35 11.42 -2.18
N LEU A 4 -2.61 11.63 -0.88
CA LEU A 4 -3.26 12.84 -0.37
C LEU A 4 -2.37 14.06 -0.54
N VAL A 5 -1.10 13.95 -0.18
CA VAL A 5 -0.12 15.05 -0.30
C VAL A 5 0.06 15.44 -1.76
N VAL A 6 0.20 14.47 -2.65
CA VAL A 6 0.40 14.69 -4.08
C VAL A 6 -0.84 15.34 -4.71
N SER A 7 -2.06 14.93 -4.31
CA SER A 7 -3.31 15.57 -4.73
C SER A 7 -3.39 17.03 -4.25
N LEU A 8 -3.02 17.31 -2.99
CA LEU A 8 -2.99 18.67 -2.45
C LEU A 8 -1.97 19.58 -3.15
N LEU A 9 -0.93 19.00 -3.75
CA LEU A 9 0.05 19.72 -4.59
C LEU A 9 -0.46 19.94 -6.04
N GLY A 10 -1.71 19.61 -6.34
CA GLY A 10 -2.34 19.85 -7.64
C GLY A 10 -2.07 18.78 -8.70
N LEU A 11 -1.49 17.65 -8.34
CA LEU A 11 -1.28 16.53 -9.27
C LEU A 11 -2.48 15.57 -9.22
N ARG A 12 -2.81 14.97 -10.38
CA ARG A 12 -3.82 13.91 -10.44
C ARG A 12 -3.26 12.64 -9.80
N THR A 13 -4.00 12.10 -8.85
CA THR A 13 -3.63 10.89 -8.10
C THR A 13 -4.78 9.91 -8.06
N GLY A 14 -4.48 8.62 -8.07
CA GLY A 14 -5.42 7.54 -7.81
C GLY A 14 -4.87 6.61 -6.73
N ILE A 15 -5.73 5.84 -6.13
CA ILE A 15 -5.37 4.80 -5.16
C ILE A 15 -5.82 3.43 -5.66
N ILE A 16 -4.89 2.48 -5.63
CA ILE A 16 -5.17 1.07 -5.89
C ILE A 16 -5.39 0.40 -4.54
N SER A 17 -6.57 -0.16 -4.31
CA SER A 17 -6.88 -0.85 -3.06
C SER A 17 -8.11 -1.74 -3.21
N LYS A 18 -8.26 -2.72 -2.32
CA LYS A 18 -9.45 -3.56 -2.22
C LYS A 18 -10.17 -3.29 -0.90
N LEU A 19 -11.44 -2.91 -1.00
CA LEU A 19 -12.29 -2.52 0.11
C LEU A 19 -13.42 -3.54 0.31
N PRO A 20 -13.98 -3.70 1.53
CA PRO A 20 -15.19 -4.48 1.70
C PRO A 20 -16.38 -3.80 1.00
N ALA A 21 -17.24 -4.59 0.36
CA ALA A 21 -18.47 -4.11 -0.31
C ALA A 21 -19.61 -3.82 0.69
N ASN A 22 -19.35 -2.90 1.63
CA ASN A 22 -20.30 -2.50 2.67
C ASN A 22 -20.20 -1.00 2.97
N ASP A 23 -20.95 -0.51 3.97
CA ASP A 23 -20.99 0.91 4.33
C ASP A 23 -19.62 1.46 4.75
N ILE A 24 -18.77 0.63 5.38
CA ILE A 24 -17.41 1.04 5.78
C ILE A 24 -16.55 1.25 4.54
N GLY A 25 -16.60 0.35 3.55
CA GLY A 25 -15.90 0.52 2.27
C GLY A 25 -16.41 1.76 1.52
N THR A 26 -17.73 1.99 1.52
CA THR A 26 -18.34 3.20 0.94
C THR A 26 -17.87 4.47 1.66
N TYR A 27 -17.77 4.44 2.98
CA TYR A 27 -17.20 5.56 3.75
C TYR A 27 -15.76 5.86 3.34
N ILE A 28 -14.90 4.86 3.21
CA ILE A 28 -13.50 5.03 2.79
C ILE A 28 -13.43 5.61 1.37
N LYS A 29 -14.21 5.07 0.42
CA LYS A 29 -14.30 5.63 -0.93
C LYS A 29 -14.63 7.12 -0.91
N ASN A 30 -15.64 7.50 -0.14
CA ASN A 30 -16.07 8.90 -0.05
C ASN A 30 -14.97 9.79 0.57
N ARG A 31 -14.21 9.27 1.55
CA ARG A 31 -13.07 9.99 2.13
C ARG A 31 -11.92 10.18 1.13
N VAL A 32 -11.63 9.18 0.30
CA VAL A 32 -10.66 9.27 -0.79
C VAL A 32 -11.05 10.36 -1.78
N ARG A 33 -12.31 10.35 -2.25
CA ARG A 33 -12.85 11.37 -3.17
C ARG A 33 -12.86 12.76 -2.57
N PHE A 34 -13.23 12.90 -1.30
CA PHE A 34 -13.21 14.18 -0.58
C PHE A 34 -11.81 14.82 -0.59
N CYS A 35 -10.76 14.02 -0.63
CA CYS A 35 -9.38 14.48 -0.71
C CYS A 35 -8.89 14.73 -2.15
N GLY A 36 -9.78 14.69 -3.15
CA GLY A 36 -9.43 14.92 -4.55
C GLY A 36 -8.64 13.78 -5.20
N VAL A 37 -8.66 12.59 -4.61
CA VAL A 37 -8.00 11.39 -5.15
C VAL A 37 -9.00 10.57 -5.94
N SER A 38 -8.61 10.06 -7.13
CA SER A 38 -9.46 9.17 -7.92
C SER A 38 -9.70 7.87 -7.19
N ASP A 39 -10.95 7.40 -7.24
CA ASP A 39 -11.44 6.12 -6.73
C ASP A 39 -11.62 5.06 -7.84
N ASP A 40 -11.18 5.36 -9.07
CA ASP A 40 -11.37 4.50 -10.25
C ASP A 40 -10.72 3.12 -10.10
N TYR A 41 -9.70 3.00 -9.26
CA TYR A 41 -8.95 1.76 -9.02
C TYR A 41 -9.22 1.16 -7.63
N LEU A 42 -10.36 1.49 -7.03
CA LEU A 42 -10.87 0.81 -5.85
C LEU A 42 -11.72 -0.39 -6.29
N VAL A 43 -11.31 -1.58 -5.89
CA VAL A 43 -12.06 -2.82 -6.12
C VAL A 43 -12.72 -3.30 -4.83
N TYR A 44 -13.73 -4.15 -4.93
CA TYR A 44 -14.58 -4.50 -3.79
C TYR A 44 -14.60 -6.00 -3.54
N ASP A 45 -14.46 -6.33 -2.25
CA ASP A 45 -14.61 -7.68 -1.71
C ASP A 45 -16.05 -7.85 -1.21
N SER A 46 -16.83 -8.75 -1.85
CA SER A 46 -18.23 -9.04 -1.52
C SER A 46 -18.40 -10.28 -0.66
N GLU A 47 -17.32 -10.89 -0.19
CA GLU A 47 -17.38 -12.05 0.67
C GLU A 47 -17.95 -11.70 2.05
N LYS A 48 -18.52 -12.70 2.76
CA LYS A 48 -19.16 -12.48 4.06
C LYS A 48 -18.21 -12.03 5.15
N ASP A 49 -16.94 -12.39 5.04
CA ASP A 49 -15.85 -12.04 5.95
C ASP A 49 -15.09 -10.77 5.53
N ALA A 50 -15.58 -10.10 4.46
CA ALA A 50 -14.96 -8.87 3.96
C ALA A 50 -14.88 -7.79 5.06
N ARG A 51 -13.66 -7.31 5.34
CA ARG A 51 -13.42 -6.35 6.40
C ARG A 51 -12.35 -5.34 6.04
N LEU A 52 -12.46 -4.16 6.65
CA LEU A 52 -11.43 -3.12 6.58
C LEU A 52 -10.39 -3.33 7.69
N GLY A 53 -9.13 -3.00 7.42
CA GLY A 53 -8.11 -2.89 8.45
C GLY A 53 -8.33 -1.66 9.32
N VAL A 54 -8.15 -1.82 10.62
CA VAL A 54 -8.30 -0.75 11.60
C VAL A 54 -7.05 -0.69 12.47
N TYR A 55 -6.76 0.47 13.00
CA TYR A 55 -5.81 0.60 14.09
C TYR A 55 -6.41 1.46 15.21
N TYR A 56 -6.00 1.16 16.42
CA TYR A 56 -6.37 1.91 17.62
C TYR A 56 -5.15 2.67 18.10
N TYR A 57 -5.26 4.00 18.13
CA TYR A 57 -4.20 4.87 18.60
C TYR A 57 -4.53 5.37 20.00
N GLU A 58 -3.66 5.06 20.96
CA GLU A 58 -3.75 5.55 22.32
C GLU A 58 -2.80 6.74 22.48
N ASN A 59 -3.37 7.90 22.80
CA ASN A 59 -2.56 9.08 23.13
C ASN A 59 -1.76 8.85 24.41
N GLY A 60 -0.45 9.07 24.32
CA GLY A 60 0.41 9.07 25.50
C GLY A 60 0.35 10.39 26.24
N ALA A 61 0.59 10.33 27.55
CA ALA A 61 0.89 11.49 28.38
C ALA A 61 2.09 11.15 29.25
N TYR A 62 3.05 12.09 29.37
CA TYR A 62 4.27 11.84 30.14
C TYR A 62 3.95 11.24 31.52
N PRO A 63 4.65 10.18 31.96
CA PRO A 63 5.77 9.48 31.29
C PRO A 63 5.36 8.35 30.32
N ARG A 64 4.05 8.10 30.10
CA ARG A 64 3.54 7.04 29.23
C ARG A 64 3.66 7.42 27.76
N LYS A 65 4.32 6.56 26.97
CA LYS A 65 4.44 6.72 25.50
C LYS A 65 3.10 6.41 24.81
N PRO A 66 2.81 7.01 23.64
CA PRO A 66 1.67 6.62 22.83
C PRO A 66 1.81 5.16 22.37
N GLY A 67 0.67 4.49 22.20
CA GLY A 67 0.59 3.12 21.73
C GLY A 67 -0.27 2.98 20.47
N ILE A 68 0.04 2.00 19.64
CA ILE A 68 -0.78 1.66 18.48
C ILE A 68 -1.04 0.16 18.48
N VAL A 69 -2.33 -0.22 18.41
CA VAL A 69 -2.75 -1.61 18.19
C VAL A 69 -3.29 -1.72 16.77
N TYR A 70 -2.71 -2.61 15.97
CA TYR A 70 -3.15 -2.86 14.61
C TYR A 70 -4.05 -4.08 14.53
N ASP A 71 -5.23 -3.92 13.94
CA ASP A 71 -6.15 -4.97 13.54
C ASP A 71 -6.29 -4.94 12.01
N ARG A 72 -5.34 -5.56 11.30
CA ARG A 72 -5.21 -5.50 9.84
C ARG A 72 -4.98 -6.85 9.14
N MET A 73 -5.02 -7.95 9.89
CA MET A 73 -4.94 -9.30 9.31
C MET A 73 -6.27 -9.68 8.65
N TYR A 74 -6.20 -10.49 7.61
CA TYR A 74 -7.37 -11.02 6.89
C TYR A 74 -8.36 -9.95 6.39
N THR A 75 -7.84 -8.78 6.05
CA THR A 75 -8.65 -7.69 5.49
C THR A 75 -8.86 -7.88 3.99
N SER A 76 -9.85 -7.21 3.41
CA SER A 76 -10.09 -7.23 1.96
C SER A 76 -8.82 -6.87 1.17
N MET A 77 -7.99 -5.95 1.68
CA MET A 77 -6.71 -5.60 1.03
C MET A 77 -5.75 -6.78 0.92
N THR A 78 -5.76 -7.74 1.85
CA THR A 78 -4.90 -8.93 1.78
C THR A 78 -5.28 -9.92 0.69
N LYS A 79 -6.47 -9.73 0.07
CA LYS A 79 -7.02 -10.54 -1.01
C LYS A 79 -6.90 -9.86 -2.39
N ILE A 80 -6.23 -8.70 -2.48
CA ILE A 80 -6.09 -7.97 -3.75
C ILE A 80 -5.33 -8.81 -4.78
N ASP A 81 -5.78 -8.76 -6.04
CA ASP A 81 -5.15 -9.45 -7.15
C ASP A 81 -4.87 -8.48 -8.30
N VAL A 82 -3.86 -8.77 -9.10
CA VAL A 82 -3.60 -8.03 -10.33
C VAL A 82 -4.73 -8.20 -11.34
N GLU A 83 -5.37 -9.35 -11.35
CA GLU A 83 -6.54 -9.69 -12.16
C GLU A 83 -7.80 -8.87 -11.81
N ASP A 84 -7.81 -8.19 -10.66
CA ASP A 84 -8.89 -7.27 -10.29
C ASP A 84 -8.90 -6.01 -11.19
N PHE A 85 -7.89 -5.80 -12.06
CA PHE A 85 -7.66 -4.54 -12.80
C PHE A 85 -7.46 -4.78 -14.29
N ASP A 86 -8.01 -3.86 -15.09
CA ASP A 86 -7.80 -3.84 -16.55
C ASP A 86 -6.35 -3.41 -16.90
N GLU A 87 -5.84 -3.90 -18.04
CA GLU A 87 -4.52 -3.54 -18.55
C GLU A 87 -4.32 -2.03 -18.74
N SER A 88 -5.41 -1.29 -19.00
CA SER A 88 -5.38 0.17 -19.12
C SER A 88 -4.88 0.90 -17.88
N LEU A 89 -4.97 0.28 -16.70
CA LEU A 89 -4.42 0.80 -15.45
C LEU A 89 -2.93 1.10 -15.60
N PHE A 90 -2.16 0.18 -16.18
CA PHE A 90 -0.70 0.26 -16.20
C PHE A 90 -0.16 1.38 -17.09
N SER A 91 -0.92 1.77 -18.13
CA SER A 91 -0.60 2.90 -18.99
C SER A 91 -1.18 4.24 -18.52
N SER A 92 -1.99 4.24 -17.46
CA SER A 92 -2.69 5.44 -16.97
C SER A 92 -1.83 6.38 -16.13
N ALA A 93 -0.71 5.91 -15.60
CA ALA A 93 0.10 6.64 -14.62
C ALA A 93 1.55 6.85 -15.09
N ARG A 94 2.10 8.02 -14.78
CA ARG A 94 3.53 8.31 -14.99
C ARG A 94 4.41 7.86 -13.82
N CYS A 95 3.81 7.59 -12.66
CA CYS A 95 4.50 7.13 -11.48
C CYS A 95 3.61 6.16 -10.70
N PHE A 96 4.18 5.03 -10.31
CA PHE A 96 3.57 4.09 -9.39
C PHE A 96 4.37 4.08 -8.09
N HIS A 97 3.70 4.36 -6.96
CA HIS A 97 4.31 4.34 -5.64
C HIS A 97 3.73 3.22 -4.78
N THR A 98 4.61 2.43 -4.17
CA THR A 98 4.21 1.42 -3.19
C THR A 98 5.22 1.34 -2.04
N THR A 99 4.91 0.56 -1.00
CA THR A 99 5.74 0.49 0.20
C THR A 99 5.94 -0.94 0.67
N GLY A 100 6.97 -1.17 1.49
CA GLY A 100 7.23 -2.46 2.13
C GLY A 100 6.06 -2.95 3.00
N ILE A 101 5.21 -2.07 3.53
CA ILE A 101 4.00 -2.50 4.25
C ILE A 101 3.08 -3.31 3.32
N THR A 102 2.88 -2.87 2.08
CA THR A 102 2.04 -3.59 1.10
C THR A 102 2.59 -4.99 0.83
N LEU A 103 3.91 -5.10 0.66
CA LEU A 103 4.60 -6.37 0.42
C LEU A 103 4.55 -7.32 1.64
N ALA A 104 4.39 -6.78 2.84
CA ALA A 104 4.42 -7.52 4.10
C ALA A 104 3.04 -7.99 4.59
N LEU A 105 1.93 -7.50 4.01
CA LEU A 105 0.57 -7.79 4.50
C LEU A 105 0.16 -9.24 4.34
N SER A 106 0.45 -9.86 3.19
CA SER A 106 0.20 -11.27 2.88
C SER A 106 1.04 -11.70 1.68
N GLU A 107 1.18 -13.01 1.48
CA GLU A 107 1.85 -13.55 0.31
C GLU A 107 1.13 -13.12 -0.98
N LYS A 108 -0.20 -13.20 -1.01
CA LYS A 108 -1.03 -12.76 -2.14
C LYS A 108 -0.77 -11.29 -2.48
N THR A 109 -0.83 -10.39 -1.50
CA THR A 109 -0.59 -8.96 -1.70
C THR A 109 0.83 -8.68 -2.18
N ARG A 110 1.82 -9.46 -1.67
CA ARG A 110 3.22 -9.38 -2.08
C ARG A 110 3.39 -9.66 -3.56
N GLU A 111 2.91 -10.82 -4.03
CA GLU A 111 3.05 -11.21 -5.44
C GLU A 111 2.28 -10.27 -6.36
N THR A 112 1.08 -9.84 -5.95
CA THR A 112 0.30 -8.82 -6.68
C THR A 112 1.08 -7.51 -6.81
N ALA A 113 1.67 -7.01 -5.72
CA ALA A 113 2.43 -5.76 -5.73
C ALA A 113 3.69 -5.87 -6.59
N ILE A 114 4.41 -7.00 -6.57
CA ILE A 114 5.58 -7.25 -7.41
C ILE A 114 5.19 -7.27 -8.89
N GLU A 115 4.09 -7.93 -9.23
CA GLU A 115 3.58 -7.97 -10.60
C GLU A 115 3.15 -6.58 -11.08
N MET A 116 2.46 -5.81 -10.23
CA MET A 116 2.11 -4.42 -10.53
C MET A 116 3.35 -3.56 -10.80
N ILE A 117 4.40 -3.66 -9.96
CA ILE A 117 5.67 -2.95 -10.17
C ILE A 117 6.22 -3.25 -11.57
N LYS A 118 6.26 -4.54 -11.98
CA LYS A 118 6.76 -4.95 -13.28
C LYS A 118 5.93 -4.39 -14.43
N ARG A 119 4.60 -4.52 -14.37
CA ARG A 119 3.70 -4.05 -15.44
C ARG A 119 3.74 -2.52 -15.58
N PHE A 120 3.72 -1.77 -14.49
CA PHE A 120 3.89 -0.32 -14.53
C PHE A 120 5.25 0.09 -15.11
N LYS A 121 6.33 -0.62 -14.73
CA LYS A 121 7.67 -0.37 -15.29
C LYS A 121 7.73 -0.64 -16.77
N GLN A 122 7.16 -1.76 -17.24
CA GLN A 122 7.07 -2.12 -18.65
C GLN A 122 6.27 -1.09 -19.46
N ALA A 123 5.22 -0.51 -18.86
CA ALA A 123 4.43 0.57 -19.46
C ALA A 123 5.12 1.95 -19.40
N GLY A 124 6.34 2.04 -18.87
CA GLY A 124 7.15 3.27 -18.85
C GLY A 124 6.91 4.17 -17.64
N ALA A 125 6.18 3.71 -16.63
CA ALA A 125 6.01 4.47 -15.40
C ALA A 125 7.29 4.48 -14.55
N MET A 126 7.52 5.58 -13.84
CA MET A 126 8.53 5.67 -12.79
C MET A 126 8.07 4.89 -11.57
N ILE A 127 8.91 4.02 -11.04
CA ILE A 127 8.62 3.23 -9.83
C ILE A 127 9.26 3.88 -8.62
N SER A 128 8.42 4.27 -7.66
CA SER A 128 8.82 4.83 -6.37
C SER A 128 8.49 3.84 -5.25
N PHE A 129 9.48 3.52 -4.43
CA PHE A 129 9.34 2.55 -3.36
C PHE A 129 9.87 3.08 -2.02
N ASP A 130 9.08 2.94 -0.95
CA ASP A 130 9.49 3.24 0.41
C ASP A 130 9.56 1.93 1.22
N VAL A 131 10.74 1.59 1.73
CA VAL A 131 10.94 0.36 2.53
C VAL A 131 9.98 0.30 3.70
N ASN A 132 9.77 1.40 4.40
CA ASN A 132 8.76 1.56 5.46
C ASN A 132 8.65 0.31 6.35
N PHE A 133 9.80 -0.17 6.83
CA PHE A 133 9.93 -1.43 7.56
C PHE A 133 9.03 -1.47 8.80
N ARG A 134 8.43 -2.62 9.01
CA ARG A 134 7.57 -2.89 10.18
C ARG A 134 7.90 -4.28 10.75
N GLY A 135 8.69 -4.33 11.82
CA GLY A 135 9.13 -5.57 12.45
C GLY A 135 8.00 -6.45 13.01
N ASN A 136 6.76 -5.93 13.10
CA ASN A 136 5.58 -6.72 13.46
C ASN A 136 4.89 -7.39 12.26
N LEU A 137 5.38 -7.21 11.04
CA LEU A 137 4.86 -7.85 9.83
C LEU A 137 5.81 -8.90 9.28
N TRP A 138 7.11 -8.64 9.32
CA TRP A 138 8.16 -9.50 8.79
C TRP A 138 9.51 -9.23 9.46
N THR A 139 10.44 -10.15 9.30
CA THR A 139 11.83 -9.99 9.75
C THR A 139 12.62 -9.13 8.76
N GLY A 140 13.83 -8.66 9.17
CA GLY A 140 14.74 -7.95 8.28
C GLY A 140 15.18 -8.79 7.08
N GLU A 141 15.43 -10.08 7.31
CA GLU A 141 15.83 -11.04 6.27
C GLU A 141 14.71 -11.25 5.23
N GLU A 142 13.47 -11.44 5.68
CA GLU A 142 12.30 -11.56 4.79
C GLU A 142 12.09 -10.29 3.98
N ALA A 143 12.23 -9.12 4.62
CA ALA A 143 12.12 -7.82 3.97
C ALA A 143 13.20 -7.68 2.88
N ARG A 144 14.46 -7.98 3.20
CA ARG A 144 15.57 -7.94 2.27
C ARG A 144 15.33 -8.83 1.06
N ALA A 145 15.04 -10.12 1.28
CA ALA A 145 14.80 -11.07 0.21
C ALA A 145 13.68 -10.64 -0.73
N CYS A 146 12.61 -10.03 -0.18
CA CYS A 146 11.51 -9.50 -0.96
C CYS A 146 11.92 -8.24 -1.75
N ILE A 147 12.63 -7.29 -1.11
CA ILE A 147 13.03 -6.03 -1.72
C ILE A 147 14.04 -6.28 -2.86
N GLU A 148 14.97 -7.21 -2.70
CA GLU A 148 15.94 -7.59 -3.75
C GLU A 148 15.23 -8.01 -5.06
N ARG A 149 14.03 -8.61 -4.99
CA ARG A 149 13.24 -8.98 -6.18
C ARG A 149 12.71 -7.77 -6.97
N ILE A 150 12.51 -6.64 -6.31
CA ILE A 150 11.92 -5.43 -6.93
C ILE A 150 12.95 -4.36 -7.26
N LEU A 151 14.12 -4.37 -6.62
CA LEU A 151 15.17 -3.36 -6.82
C LEU A 151 15.51 -3.08 -8.29
N PRO A 152 15.57 -4.07 -9.19
CA PRO A 152 15.88 -3.82 -10.62
C PRO A 152 14.84 -2.94 -11.34
N TYR A 153 13.65 -2.78 -10.77
CA TYR A 153 12.56 -2.01 -11.36
C TYR A 153 12.38 -0.63 -10.71
N VAL A 154 12.99 -0.39 -9.53
CA VAL A 154 12.78 0.82 -8.73
C VAL A 154 13.66 1.97 -9.23
N ASP A 155 13.05 3.13 -9.49
CA ASP A 155 13.73 4.36 -9.88
C ASP A 155 14.01 5.29 -8.70
N VAL A 156 13.09 5.32 -7.71
CA VAL A 156 13.21 6.14 -6.51
C VAL A 156 13.02 5.28 -5.27
N PHE A 157 14.03 5.23 -4.43
CA PHE A 157 14.06 4.36 -3.26
C PHE A 157 14.18 5.18 -1.97
N PHE A 158 13.20 5.04 -1.07
CA PHE A 158 13.22 5.67 0.26
C PHE A 158 13.56 4.63 1.33
N CYS A 159 14.59 4.93 2.10
CA CYS A 159 15.03 4.10 3.22
C CYS A 159 15.64 4.98 4.30
N SER A 160 15.17 4.87 5.55
CA SER A 160 15.85 5.53 6.67
C SER A 160 17.13 4.77 7.05
N GLU A 161 18.08 5.44 7.68
CA GLU A 161 19.30 4.80 8.17
C GLU A 161 19.00 3.62 9.12
N GLU A 162 18.06 3.81 10.04
CA GLU A 162 17.62 2.77 10.96
C GLU A 162 17.06 1.55 10.20
N THR A 163 16.20 1.80 9.21
CA THR A 163 15.64 0.73 8.37
C THR A 163 16.73 0.01 7.59
N ALA A 164 17.69 0.75 7.02
CA ALA A 164 18.80 0.15 6.29
C ALA A 164 19.61 -0.82 7.17
N ARG A 165 19.90 -0.44 8.41
CA ARG A 165 20.63 -1.30 9.37
C ARG A 165 19.86 -2.56 9.77
N LEU A 166 18.52 -2.51 9.74
CA LEU A 166 17.65 -3.65 10.10
C LEU A 166 17.40 -4.61 8.93
N THR A 167 17.59 -4.11 7.70
CA THR A 167 17.17 -4.83 6.49
C THR A 167 18.35 -5.25 5.61
N PHE A 168 19.41 -4.46 5.60
CA PHE A 168 20.62 -4.64 4.75
C PHE A 168 21.90 -4.71 5.59
#